data_22b20f507007f19cf493cad1789e4a55
#
_entry.id   22b20f507007f19cf493cad1789e4a55
#
_cell.length_a   1.000
_cell.length_b   1.000
_cell.length_c   1.000
_cell.angle_alpha   90.00
_cell.angle_beta   90.00
_cell.angle_gamma   90.00
#
_symmetry.space_group_name_H-M   'P 1'
#
loop_
_entity.id
_entity.type
_entity.pdbx_description
1 polymer ?
#
loop_
_entity_poly.entity_id
_entity_poly.type
_entity_poly.pdbx_seq_one_letter_code
_entity_poly.pdbx_strand_id
1 'polypeptide(L)'
;MQTRRKFIKNKGKGLVGVTLAGSLLDKGAAFASGSDANRQLSFTQDKLPYTYGDLEPTIDAQTMEIHYTKHHTAYIKAVNEAIATEHISETSQESLLANISKYSSKVRNNAGGAWNHNFFWESMAPKSSGPSSKLQEVITSTFRWD
;
A
#
# COMPACT_ATOMS: atom_id res chain seq x y z
N MET A 1 22.22 5.93 -3.75
CA MET A 1 20.83 6.31 -4.04
C MET A 1 20.02 5.04 -4.27
N GLN A 2 19.09 4.69 -3.38
CA GLN A 2 18.23 3.53 -3.59
C GLN A 2 17.12 3.90 -4.57
N THR A 3 17.02 3.20 -5.67
CA THR A 3 15.96 3.43 -6.65
C THR A 3 14.63 2.93 -6.09
N ARG A 4 13.51 3.56 -6.48
CA ARG A 4 12.12 3.17 -6.12
C ARG A 4 11.86 1.66 -6.29
N ARG A 5 12.51 1.02 -7.26
CA ARG A 5 12.48 -0.44 -7.49
C ARG A 5 13.09 -1.27 -6.36
N LYS A 6 14.13 -0.76 -5.65
CA LYS A 6 14.79 -1.46 -4.54
C LYS A 6 13.96 -1.41 -3.26
N PHE A 7 13.22 -0.32 -3.04
CA PHE A 7 12.35 -0.14 -1.89
C PHE A 7 11.20 -1.15 -1.89
N ILE A 8 10.55 -1.35 -3.03
CA ILE A 8 9.45 -2.31 -3.17
C ILE A 8 9.92 -3.77 -2.99
N LYS A 9 11.14 -4.12 -3.48
CA LYS A 9 11.70 -5.46 -3.33
C LYS A 9 12.09 -5.84 -1.89
N ASN A 10 12.36 -4.87 -1.03
CA ASN A 10 12.83 -5.14 0.34
C ASN A 10 11.70 -5.36 1.35
N LYS A 11 10.45 -4.98 1.07
CA LYS A 11 9.31 -5.31 1.94
C LYS A 11 8.80 -6.75 1.80
N GLY A 12 9.27 -7.50 0.79
CA GLY A 12 8.85 -8.88 0.52
C GLY A 12 9.75 -10.00 1.08
N LYS A 13 10.78 -9.70 1.89
CA LYS A 13 11.71 -10.71 2.39
C LYS A 13 11.79 -10.69 3.91
N GLY A 14 10.79 -11.24 4.55
CA GLY A 14 10.78 -11.41 6.00
C GLY A 14 9.89 -12.56 6.43
N LEU A 15 10.24 -13.79 6.07
CA LEU A 15 9.89 -14.97 6.85
C LEU A 15 10.97 -16.04 6.68
N VAL A 16 11.91 -16.04 7.58
CA VAL A 16 12.86 -17.17 7.74
C VAL A 16 12.17 -18.17 8.66
N GLY A 17 11.73 -19.27 8.09
CA GLY A 17 11.20 -20.39 8.85
C GLY A 17 12.33 -21.11 9.59
N VAL A 18 12.21 -21.20 10.90
CA VAL A 18 13.02 -22.11 11.73
C VAL A 18 12.32 -23.46 11.70
N THR A 19 12.93 -24.43 11.04
CA THR A 19 12.51 -25.85 11.13
C THR A 19 13.13 -26.48 12.36
N LEU A 20 12.32 -26.76 13.36
CA LEU A 20 12.66 -27.71 14.43
C LEU A 20 12.05 -29.08 14.06
N ALA A 21 12.94 -30.03 13.82
CA ALA A 21 12.58 -31.43 13.65
C ALA A 21 12.19 -32.04 15.00
N GLY A 22 10.97 -32.57 15.08
CA GLY A 22 10.49 -33.34 16.22
C GLY A 22 9.34 -34.23 15.75
N SER A 23 9.64 -35.49 15.50
CA SER A 23 8.69 -36.53 15.16
C SER A 23 7.80 -36.88 16.35
N LEU A 24 6.49 -36.90 16.15
CA LEU A 24 5.54 -37.81 16.82
C LEU A 24 4.23 -37.91 16.03
N LEU A 25 3.76 -39.12 15.95
CA LEU A 25 2.65 -39.66 15.19
C LEU A 25 1.28 -39.06 15.50
N ASP A 26 0.48 -39.04 14.42
CA ASP A 26 -0.93 -39.40 14.35
C ASP A 26 -1.97 -38.47 14.94
N LYS A 27 -2.69 -37.84 14.05
CA LYS A 27 -4.12 -37.86 13.77
C LYS A 27 -4.45 -36.85 12.67
N GLY A 28 -4.92 -37.37 11.56
CA GLY A 28 -5.27 -36.55 10.38
C GLY A 28 -6.31 -35.48 10.71
N ALA A 29 -5.85 -34.28 10.84
CA ALA A 29 -6.63 -33.09 10.54
C ALA A 29 -6.21 -32.68 9.11
N ALA A 30 -7.03 -33.06 8.16
CA ALA A 30 -6.98 -32.48 6.84
C ALA A 30 -7.22 -30.96 7.02
N PHE A 31 -6.16 -30.20 7.08
CA PHE A 31 -6.24 -28.77 6.80
C PHE A 31 -6.67 -28.69 5.34
N ALA A 32 -7.96 -28.51 5.14
CA ALA A 32 -8.49 -28.09 3.86
C ALA A 32 -7.72 -26.81 3.51
N SER A 33 -6.72 -26.94 2.65
CA SER A 33 -6.21 -25.85 1.86
C SER A 33 -7.40 -25.37 1.03
N GLY A 34 -8.19 -24.48 1.63
CA GLY A 34 -9.19 -23.73 0.91
C GLY A 34 -8.48 -23.08 -0.26
N SER A 35 -8.76 -23.59 -1.43
CA SER A 35 -8.26 -23.06 -2.69
C SER A 35 -8.70 -21.61 -2.79
N ASP A 36 -7.78 -20.68 -2.55
CA ASP A 36 -7.91 -19.25 -2.86
C ASP A 36 -8.00 -18.99 -4.39
N ALA A 37 -8.31 -20.03 -5.15
CA ALA A 37 -8.36 -20.02 -6.61
C ALA A 37 -9.48 -19.14 -7.20
N ASN A 38 -10.27 -18.44 -6.37
CA ASN A 38 -11.34 -17.56 -6.85
C ASN A 38 -11.36 -16.18 -6.16
N ARG A 39 -10.23 -15.72 -5.62
CA ARG A 39 -10.17 -14.37 -5.07
C ARG A 39 -9.85 -13.41 -6.20
N GLN A 40 -10.89 -12.83 -6.77
CA GLN A 40 -10.73 -11.77 -7.76
C GLN A 40 -9.98 -10.60 -7.12
N LEU A 41 -8.96 -10.10 -7.81
CA LEU A 41 -8.22 -8.91 -7.39
C LEU A 41 -9.18 -7.74 -7.15
N SER A 42 -9.06 -7.10 -5.99
CA SER A 42 -9.76 -5.87 -5.69
C SER A 42 -8.88 -4.92 -4.89
N PHE A 43 -9.10 -3.64 -5.09
CA PHE A 43 -8.54 -2.58 -4.27
C PHE A 43 -9.53 -2.21 -3.18
N THR A 44 -9.02 -1.98 -1.98
CA THR A 44 -9.78 -1.52 -0.83
C THR A 44 -9.17 -0.24 -0.29
N GLN A 45 -10.01 0.58 0.31
CA GLN A 45 -9.57 1.77 1.00
C GLN A 45 -9.16 1.40 2.43
N ASP A 46 -7.90 1.64 2.78
CA ASP A 46 -7.42 1.39 4.12
C ASP A 46 -7.98 2.43 5.08
N LYS A 47 -8.31 1.97 6.30
CA LYS A 47 -8.83 2.86 7.34
C LYS A 47 -7.73 3.84 7.78
N LEU A 48 -8.09 5.11 7.92
CA LEU A 48 -7.17 6.10 8.49
C LEU A 48 -6.75 5.70 9.91
N PRO A 49 -5.46 5.80 10.25
CA PRO A 49 -4.96 5.54 11.60
C PRO A 49 -5.22 6.72 12.57
N TYR A 50 -5.86 7.79 12.12
CA TYR A 50 -6.18 9.02 12.86
C TYR A 50 -7.52 9.59 12.38
N THR A 51 -8.07 10.57 13.09
CA THR A 51 -9.28 11.29 12.68
C THR A 51 -8.97 12.39 11.68
N TYR A 52 -9.98 12.92 11.00
CA TYR A 52 -9.78 13.98 10.01
C TYR A 52 -9.15 15.25 10.61
N GLY A 53 -9.46 15.58 11.86
CA GLY A 53 -8.93 16.78 12.53
C GLY A 53 -7.57 16.61 13.19
N ASP A 54 -7.03 15.40 13.24
CA ASP A 54 -5.80 15.14 13.99
C ASP A 54 -4.54 15.72 13.34
N LEU A 55 -4.63 16.13 12.08
CA LEU A 55 -3.52 16.75 11.35
C LEU A 55 -3.55 18.29 11.36
N GLU A 56 -4.51 18.89 12.05
CA GLU A 56 -4.55 20.34 12.20
C GLU A 56 -3.38 20.86 13.05
N PRO A 57 -2.92 22.07 12.82
CA PRO A 57 -3.36 23.04 11.81
C PRO A 57 -2.74 22.85 10.41
N THR A 58 -1.94 21.80 10.19
CA THR A 58 -1.19 21.60 8.94
C THR A 58 -2.11 21.22 7.77
N ILE A 59 -3.07 20.35 8.04
CA ILE A 59 -4.12 19.96 7.09
C ILE A 59 -5.45 20.01 7.85
N ASP A 60 -6.39 20.79 7.35
CA ASP A 60 -7.70 20.96 7.98
C ASP A 60 -8.59 19.70 7.82
N ALA A 61 -9.52 19.54 8.76
CA ALA A 61 -10.41 18.38 8.82
C ALA A 61 -11.26 18.22 7.55
N GLN A 62 -11.73 19.31 6.95
CA GLN A 62 -12.55 19.26 5.75
C GLN A 62 -11.75 18.78 4.54
N THR A 63 -10.52 19.25 4.38
CA THR A 63 -9.60 18.78 3.34
C THR A 63 -9.35 17.29 3.49
N MET A 64 -9.08 16.81 4.72
CA MET A 64 -8.87 15.39 4.98
C MET A 64 -10.10 14.55 4.64
N GLU A 65 -11.28 14.99 5.08
CA GLU A 65 -12.54 14.31 4.80
C GLU A 65 -12.80 14.19 3.29
N ILE A 66 -12.71 15.29 2.56
CA ILE A 66 -12.95 15.30 1.10
C ILE A 66 -11.91 14.42 0.40
N HIS A 67 -10.64 14.53 0.77
CA HIS A 67 -9.56 13.77 0.15
C HIS A 67 -9.74 12.27 0.36
N TYR A 68 -10.13 11.86 1.57
CA TYR A 68 -10.37 10.45 1.89
C TYR A 68 -11.68 9.95 1.29
N THR A 69 -12.81 10.64 1.52
CA THR A 69 -14.15 10.13 1.16
C THR A 69 -14.53 10.31 -0.30
N LYS A 70 -13.91 11.25 -1.02
CA LYS A 70 -14.23 11.55 -2.41
C LYS A 70 -13.10 11.14 -3.35
N HIS A 71 -11.89 11.70 -3.17
CA HIS A 71 -10.78 11.45 -4.09
C HIS A 71 -10.29 10.00 -4.01
N HIS A 72 -9.95 9.51 -2.84
CA HIS A 72 -9.46 8.14 -2.70
C HIS A 72 -10.51 7.11 -3.09
N THR A 73 -11.76 7.28 -2.63
CA THR A 73 -12.88 6.39 -2.97
C THR A 73 -13.11 6.34 -4.48
N ALA A 74 -12.96 7.45 -5.20
CA ALA A 74 -13.11 7.48 -6.65
C ALA A 74 -12.04 6.63 -7.37
N TYR A 75 -10.78 6.68 -6.93
CA TYR A 75 -9.72 5.81 -7.47
C TYR A 75 -10.00 4.33 -7.21
N ILE A 76 -10.42 3.98 -6.00
CA ILE A 76 -10.79 2.60 -5.62
C ILE A 76 -11.91 2.08 -6.52
N LYS A 77 -12.98 2.87 -6.67
CA LYS A 77 -14.11 2.50 -7.53
C LYS A 77 -13.66 2.30 -8.98
N ALA A 78 -12.94 3.27 -9.53
CA ALA A 78 -12.55 3.24 -10.93
C ALA A 78 -11.57 2.12 -11.26
N VAL A 79 -10.63 1.76 -10.37
CA VAL A 79 -9.73 0.63 -10.60
C VAL A 79 -10.46 -0.70 -10.53
N ASN A 80 -11.37 -0.89 -9.58
CA ASN A 80 -12.15 -2.12 -9.47
C ASN A 80 -13.07 -2.34 -10.67
N GLU A 81 -13.70 -1.27 -11.17
CA GLU A 81 -14.46 -1.32 -12.42
C GLU A 81 -13.56 -1.69 -13.62
N ALA A 82 -12.38 -1.11 -13.70
CA ALA A 82 -11.44 -1.39 -14.78
C ALA A 82 -10.92 -2.84 -14.73
N ILE A 83 -10.60 -3.36 -13.52
CA ILE A 83 -10.20 -4.76 -13.32
C ILE A 83 -11.27 -5.72 -13.85
N ALA A 84 -12.54 -5.46 -13.54
CA ALA A 84 -13.64 -6.28 -14.00
C ALA A 84 -13.86 -6.15 -15.52
N THR A 85 -13.83 -4.94 -16.07
CA THR A 85 -14.10 -4.67 -17.48
C THR A 85 -13.00 -5.20 -18.40
N GLU A 86 -11.74 -5.12 -17.97
CA GLU A 86 -10.57 -5.55 -18.76
C GLU A 86 -10.18 -6.99 -18.46
N HIS A 87 -10.98 -7.71 -17.65
CA HIS A 87 -10.77 -9.12 -17.28
C HIS A 87 -9.34 -9.39 -16.76
N ILE A 88 -8.86 -8.50 -15.86
CA ILE A 88 -7.49 -8.59 -15.33
C ILE A 88 -7.36 -9.82 -14.44
N SER A 89 -6.39 -10.67 -14.76
CA SER A 89 -6.13 -11.94 -14.08
C SER A 89 -5.04 -11.87 -13.00
N GLU A 90 -4.50 -10.68 -12.70
CA GLU A 90 -3.55 -10.52 -11.61
C GLU A 90 -4.21 -10.85 -10.26
N THR A 91 -3.46 -11.49 -9.37
CA THR A 91 -3.99 -12.01 -8.10
C THR A 91 -3.72 -11.09 -6.91
N SER A 92 -2.88 -10.07 -7.08
CA SER A 92 -2.57 -9.08 -6.05
C SER A 92 -2.36 -7.68 -6.61
N GLN A 93 -2.50 -6.67 -5.77
CA GLN A 93 -2.24 -5.27 -6.12
C GLN A 93 -0.78 -5.07 -6.51
N GLU A 94 0.15 -5.72 -5.80
CA GLU A 94 1.59 -5.68 -6.09
C GLU A 94 1.90 -6.27 -7.47
N SER A 95 1.27 -7.41 -7.81
CA SER A 95 1.42 -8.04 -9.12
C SER A 95 0.91 -7.12 -10.23
N LEU A 96 -0.28 -6.54 -10.05
CA LEU A 96 -0.84 -5.57 -11.00
C LEU A 96 0.09 -4.37 -11.19
N LEU A 97 0.55 -3.77 -10.10
CA LEU A 97 1.44 -2.60 -10.16
C LEU A 97 2.82 -2.93 -10.75
N ALA A 98 3.35 -4.12 -10.51
CA ALA A 98 4.60 -4.57 -11.12
C ALA A 98 4.48 -4.75 -12.64
N ASN A 99 3.31 -5.12 -13.12
CA ASN A 99 2.99 -5.35 -14.52
C ASN A 99 2.21 -4.19 -15.17
N ILE A 100 2.13 -3.04 -14.52
CA ILE A 100 1.20 -1.95 -14.85
C ILE A 100 1.31 -1.42 -16.29
N SER A 101 2.49 -1.55 -16.90
CA SER A 101 2.73 -1.16 -18.30
C SER A 101 1.98 -2.01 -19.33
N LYS A 102 1.46 -3.18 -18.92
CA LYS A 102 0.70 -4.10 -19.77
C LYS A 102 -0.78 -3.70 -19.89
N TYR A 103 -1.25 -2.80 -19.04
CA TYR A 103 -2.65 -2.45 -18.88
C TYR A 103 -2.97 -1.05 -19.38
N SER A 104 -4.25 -0.76 -19.53
CA SER A 104 -4.73 0.53 -20.01
C SER A 104 -4.29 1.69 -19.11
N SER A 105 -4.33 2.90 -19.65
CA SER A 105 -4.08 4.12 -18.85
C SER A 105 -5.12 4.28 -17.73
N LYS A 106 -6.35 3.79 -17.93
CA LYS A 106 -7.40 3.79 -16.88
C LYS A 106 -6.95 2.94 -15.69
N VAL A 107 -6.52 1.70 -15.93
CA VAL A 107 -5.98 0.82 -14.88
C VAL A 107 -4.76 1.44 -14.23
N ARG A 108 -3.79 1.87 -15.02
CA ARG A 108 -2.53 2.44 -14.52
C ARG A 108 -2.77 3.65 -13.61
N ASN A 109 -3.59 4.60 -14.04
CA ASN A 109 -3.80 5.83 -13.30
C ASN A 109 -4.59 5.58 -12.02
N ASN A 110 -5.61 4.73 -12.07
CA ASN A 110 -6.47 4.47 -10.91
C ASN A 110 -5.85 3.50 -9.91
N ALA A 111 -5.13 2.46 -10.36
CA ALA A 111 -4.35 1.59 -9.46
C ALA A 111 -3.23 2.36 -8.76
N GLY A 112 -2.51 3.19 -9.50
CA GLY A 112 -1.49 4.06 -8.93
C GLY A 112 -2.08 5.09 -7.96
N GLY A 113 -3.22 5.68 -8.30
CA GLY A 113 -3.95 6.61 -7.42
C GLY A 113 -4.38 5.94 -6.11
N ALA A 114 -5.04 4.79 -6.19
CA ALA A 114 -5.47 4.03 -5.01
C ALA A 114 -4.29 3.63 -4.10
N TRP A 115 -3.23 3.08 -4.68
CA TRP A 115 -2.03 2.70 -3.95
C TRP A 115 -1.33 3.88 -3.27
N ASN A 116 -1.16 4.98 -4.00
CA ASN A 116 -0.49 6.17 -3.48
C ASN A 116 -1.27 6.82 -2.35
N HIS A 117 -2.60 6.78 -2.37
CA HIS A 117 -3.40 7.31 -1.27
C HIS A 117 -3.25 6.48 0.00
N ASN A 118 -3.31 5.14 -0.08
CA ASN A 118 -3.06 4.29 1.09
C ASN A 118 -1.66 4.56 1.67
N PHE A 119 -0.64 4.63 0.83
CA PHE A 119 0.72 4.99 1.25
C PHE A 119 0.80 6.40 1.87
N PHE A 120 0.07 7.37 1.31
CA PHE A 120 0.05 8.75 1.80
C PHE A 120 -0.55 8.83 3.22
N TRP A 121 -1.65 8.11 3.47
CA TRP A 121 -2.24 8.07 4.80
C TRP A 121 -1.29 7.51 5.86
N GLU A 122 -0.56 6.46 5.54
CA GLU A 122 0.43 5.87 6.43
C GLU A 122 1.67 6.75 6.65
N SER A 123 1.96 7.66 5.72
CA SER A 123 3.13 8.54 5.79
C SER A 123 2.94 9.76 6.68
N MET A 124 1.72 10.00 7.17
CA MET A 124 1.38 11.12 8.04
C MET A 124 1.03 10.66 9.45
N ALA A 125 1.30 11.51 10.43
CA ALA A 125 0.95 11.25 11.82
C ALA A 125 0.59 12.55 12.56
N PRO A 126 -0.37 12.52 13.51
CA PRO A 126 -0.77 13.68 14.32
C PRO A 126 0.38 14.34 15.09
N LYS A 127 1.37 13.53 15.45
CA LYS A 127 2.57 13.97 16.17
C LYS A 127 3.79 13.42 15.44
N SER A 128 4.22 14.12 14.41
CA SER A 128 5.47 13.76 13.74
C SER A 128 6.65 14.31 14.53
N SER A 129 7.65 13.47 14.78
CA SER A 129 8.98 13.97 15.08
C SER A 129 9.56 14.60 13.81
N GLY A 130 10.34 15.66 13.93
CA GLY A 130 11.13 16.16 12.80
C GLY A 130 12.03 15.08 12.19
N PRO A 131 12.71 15.37 11.08
CA PRO A 131 13.64 14.43 10.47
C PRO A 131 14.73 14.04 11.47
N SER A 132 15.26 12.81 11.34
CA SER A 132 16.43 12.43 12.12
C SER A 132 17.59 13.38 11.85
N SER A 133 18.50 13.56 12.81
CA SER A 133 19.66 14.46 12.66
C SER A 133 20.43 14.20 11.36
N LYS A 134 20.62 12.94 11.00
CA LYS A 134 21.27 12.55 9.75
C LYS A 134 20.49 12.98 8.50
N LEU A 135 19.16 12.87 8.52
CA LEU A 135 18.33 13.34 7.42
C LEU A 135 18.32 14.87 7.32
N GLN A 136 18.26 15.55 8.48
CA GLN A 136 18.34 17.01 8.55
C GLN A 136 19.67 17.52 7.96
N GLU A 137 20.78 16.88 8.29
CA GLU A 137 22.10 17.22 7.73
C GLU A 137 22.12 17.07 6.21
N VAL A 138 21.57 15.97 5.68
CA VAL A 138 21.47 15.75 4.23
C VAL A 138 20.58 16.79 3.55
N ILE A 139 19.43 17.13 4.15
CA ILE A 139 18.54 18.16 3.62
C ILE A 139 19.24 19.52 3.57
N THR A 140 19.82 19.95 4.70
CA THR A 140 20.53 21.22 4.80
C THR A 140 21.71 21.31 3.81
N SER A 141 22.52 20.26 3.72
CA SER A 141 23.68 20.25 2.80
C SER A 141 23.27 20.23 1.33
N THR A 142 22.14 19.59 0.99
CA THR A 142 21.69 19.44 -0.40
C THR A 142 20.91 20.67 -0.88
N PHE A 143 20.03 21.20 -0.05
CA PHE A 143 19.09 22.24 -0.44
C PHE A 143 19.44 23.62 0.16
N ARG A 144 20.48 23.71 0.98
CA ARG A 144 20.86 24.93 1.69
C ARG A 144 19.68 25.57 2.44
N TRP A 145 18.90 24.72 3.06
CA TRP A 145 17.76 25.11 3.86
C TRP A 145 18.23 25.36 5.29
N ASP A 146 18.24 26.62 5.71
CA ASP A 146 18.56 27.06 7.08
C ASP A 146 17.32 26.97 7.97
#